data_ef5e3fb95ec116e8534d83fb5cb0d1ff
#
_entry.id   ef5e3fb95ec116e8534d83fb5cb0d1ff
#
_cell.length_a   1.000
_cell.length_b   1.000
_cell.length_c   1.000
_cell.angle_alpha   90.00
_cell.angle_beta   90.00
_cell.angle_gamma   90.00
#
_symmetry.space_group_name_H-M   'P 1'
#
loop_
_entity.id
_entity.type
_entity.pdbx_description
1 polymer ?
#
loop_
_entity_poly.entity_id
_entity_poly.type
_entity_poly.pdbx_seq_one_letter_code
_entity_poly.pdbx_strand_id
1 'polypeptide(L)'
;MRFVAGDFYAGLVEGQHLDAVYRSPGLSPYAIAPVLVAAHVTGTRASGELGLYVQALDALRTARGYAPAVLAITGTNGKTTVTSLTGQLIEHAGKSVAVAGNIGPTLLDTLSAHLDSNTLPEVWVLELSSFQLDAVNAFEPTAAVVLNVTQDHLDWHGTMAAYAAAKSRIFGQHGLMVLNRDDPAVMAMLPEPVKVKLQRPQVRAHITFGTDMPQRPGDFGIEEVNGMVWLVRALEADETR
;
A
#
# COMPACT_ATOMS: atom_id res chain seq x y z
N MET A 1 -5.67 -28.21 -14.99
CA MET A 1 -5.03 -26.92 -15.33
C MET A 1 -4.89 -26.86 -16.83
N ARG A 2 -5.30 -25.77 -17.49
CA ARG A 2 -5.20 -25.58 -18.95
C ARG A 2 -4.26 -24.41 -19.22
N PHE A 3 -3.23 -24.63 -20.03
CA PHE A 3 -2.33 -23.58 -20.51
C PHE A 3 -2.73 -23.18 -21.93
N VAL A 4 -2.78 -21.87 -22.19
CA VAL A 4 -3.01 -21.30 -23.50
C VAL A 4 -1.82 -20.43 -23.84
N ALA A 5 -1.12 -20.73 -24.91
CA ALA A 5 0.00 -19.93 -25.41
C ALA A 5 -0.52 -19.01 -26.54
N GLY A 6 0.02 -17.80 -26.61
CA GLY A 6 -0.30 -16.80 -27.62
C GLY A 6 -0.59 -15.44 -27.05
N ASP A 7 -1.13 -14.56 -27.88
CA ASP A 7 -1.49 -13.19 -27.50
C ASP A 7 -2.66 -13.15 -26.53
N PHE A 8 -2.78 -12.07 -25.78
CA PHE A 8 -3.93 -11.81 -24.93
C PHE A 8 -5.11 -11.29 -25.78
N TYR A 9 -6.24 -12.01 -25.76
CA TYR A 9 -7.44 -11.68 -26.52
C TYR A 9 -8.72 -11.89 -25.68
N ALA A 10 -9.82 -11.25 -26.09
CA ALA A 10 -11.08 -11.24 -25.34
C ALA A 10 -11.66 -12.65 -25.07
N GLY A 11 -11.53 -13.59 -26.02
CA GLY A 11 -12.03 -14.96 -25.89
C GLY A 11 -11.34 -15.80 -24.81
N LEU A 12 -10.27 -15.29 -24.16
CA LEU A 12 -9.74 -15.90 -22.94
C LEU A 12 -10.70 -15.73 -21.74
N VAL A 13 -11.65 -14.82 -21.84
CA VAL A 13 -12.64 -14.50 -20.79
C VAL A 13 -14.07 -14.75 -21.30
N GLU A 14 -14.38 -14.28 -22.51
CA GLU A 14 -15.71 -14.38 -23.09
C GLU A 14 -16.13 -15.86 -23.26
N GLY A 15 -17.33 -16.18 -22.75
CA GLY A 15 -17.87 -17.54 -22.80
C GLY A 15 -17.18 -18.58 -21.92
N GLN A 16 -16.21 -18.20 -21.10
CA GLN A 16 -15.47 -19.13 -20.24
C GLN A 16 -16.08 -19.34 -18.84
N HIS A 17 -17.09 -18.56 -18.45
CA HIS A 17 -17.73 -18.63 -17.11
C HIS A 17 -16.71 -18.53 -15.97
N LEU A 18 -15.82 -17.53 -16.04
CA LEU A 18 -14.79 -17.31 -15.05
C LEU A 18 -15.31 -16.47 -13.87
N ASP A 19 -14.95 -16.84 -12.64
CA ASP A 19 -15.24 -16.06 -11.44
C ASP A 19 -14.34 -14.83 -11.32
N ALA A 20 -13.09 -14.97 -11.76
CA ALA A 20 -12.11 -13.88 -11.72
C ALA A 20 -10.95 -14.10 -12.69
N VAL A 21 -10.27 -13.00 -13.01
CA VAL A 21 -9.01 -12.95 -13.75
C VAL A 21 -7.95 -12.30 -12.85
N TYR A 22 -6.81 -12.95 -12.71
CA TYR A 22 -5.68 -12.41 -11.95
C TYR A 22 -4.49 -12.21 -12.86
N ARG A 23 -3.89 -11.01 -12.78
CA ARG A 23 -2.70 -10.66 -13.57
C ARG A 23 -1.44 -10.64 -12.73
N SER A 24 -0.32 -11.03 -13.33
CA SER A 24 1.00 -10.76 -12.78
C SER A 24 1.25 -9.24 -12.76
N PRO A 25 1.90 -8.67 -11.71
CA PRO A 25 2.19 -7.24 -11.64
C PRO A 25 3.08 -6.73 -12.79
N GLY A 26 3.92 -7.58 -13.38
CA GLY A 26 4.75 -7.23 -14.53
C GLY A 26 3.99 -7.04 -15.86
N LEU A 27 2.73 -7.46 -15.94
CA LEU A 27 1.91 -7.26 -17.14
C LEU A 27 1.23 -5.90 -17.10
N SER A 28 1.61 -5.02 -18.05
CA SER A 28 0.97 -3.70 -18.14
C SER A 28 -0.50 -3.82 -18.55
N PRO A 29 -1.38 -2.90 -18.09
CA PRO A 29 -2.78 -2.87 -18.53
C PRO A 29 -2.94 -2.83 -20.05
N TYR A 30 -2.03 -2.18 -20.75
CA TYR A 30 -2.04 -2.10 -22.23
C TYR A 30 -1.82 -3.45 -22.88
N ALA A 31 -0.86 -4.24 -22.38
CA ALA A 31 -0.56 -5.57 -22.91
C ALA A 31 -1.73 -6.54 -22.82
N ILE A 32 -2.54 -6.42 -21.77
CA ILE A 32 -3.68 -7.31 -21.49
C ILE A 32 -5.03 -6.59 -21.66
N ALA A 33 -5.08 -5.43 -22.31
CA ALA A 33 -6.28 -4.62 -22.46
C ALA A 33 -7.48 -5.42 -23.00
N PRO A 34 -7.36 -6.28 -24.03
CA PRO A 34 -8.50 -7.07 -24.50
C PRO A 34 -9.10 -7.97 -23.43
N VAL A 35 -8.28 -8.56 -22.57
CA VAL A 35 -8.71 -9.43 -21.45
C VAL A 35 -9.39 -8.61 -20.36
N LEU A 36 -8.84 -7.44 -19.99
CA LEU A 36 -9.44 -6.56 -18.97
C LEU A 36 -10.79 -5.98 -19.43
N VAL A 37 -10.90 -5.58 -20.70
CA VAL A 37 -12.15 -5.10 -21.28
C VAL A 37 -13.20 -6.20 -21.29
N ALA A 38 -12.85 -7.41 -21.73
CA ALA A 38 -13.76 -8.55 -21.72
C ALA A 38 -14.19 -8.91 -20.29
N ALA A 39 -13.29 -8.90 -19.33
CA ALA A 39 -13.61 -9.12 -17.92
C ALA A 39 -14.59 -8.07 -17.39
N HIS A 40 -14.40 -6.80 -17.73
CA HIS A 40 -15.31 -5.73 -17.35
C HIS A 40 -16.71 -5.93 -17.96
N VAL A 41 -16.78 -6.24 -19.25
CA VAL A 41 -18.04 -6.43 -19.99
C VAL A 41 -18.83 -7.64 -19.46
N THR A 42 -18.14 -8.72 -19.11
CA THR A 42 -18.77 -9.94 -18.56
C THR A 42 -19.06 -9.88 -17.07
N GLY A 43 -18.68 -8.80 -16.38
CA GLY A 43 -18.76 -8.68 -14.92
C GLY A 43 -17.77 -9.58 -14.17
N THR A 44 -16.78 -10.13 -14.88
CA THR A 44 -15.73 -10.95 -14.28
C THR A 44 -14.77 -10.06 -13.50
N ARG A 45 -14.48 -10.42 -12.26
CA ARG A 45 -13.54 -9.66 -11.41
C ARG A 45 -12.12 -9.72 -11.97
N ALA A 46 -11.48 -8.56 -12.10
CA ALA A 46 -10.05 -8.48 -12.46
C ALA A 46 -9.24 -7.93 -11.28
N SER A 47 -8.13 -8.58 -10.94
CA SER A 47 -7.27 -8.19 -9.82
C SER A 47 -5.84 -8.71 -10.01
N GLY A 48 -4.99 -8.50 -9.01
CA GLY A 48 -3.64 -9.04 -8.89
C GLY A 48 -3.45 -9.80 -7.59
N GLU A 49 -2.21 -10.20 -7.31
CA GLU A 49 -1.84 -10.93 -6.09
C GLU A 49 -2.28 -10.21 -4.81
N LEU A 50 -2.07 -8.89 -4.72
CA LEU A 50 -2.48 -8.10 -3.56
C LEU A 50 -3.99 -8.21 -3.30
N GLY A 51 -4.80 -8.24 -4.35
CA GLY A 51 -6.25 -8.42 -4.20
C GLY A 51 -6.64 -9.81 -3.71
N LEU A 52 -5.93 -10.86 -4.13
CA LEU A 52 -6.09 -12.21 -3.57
C LEU A 52 -5.69 -12.27 -2.10
N TYR A 53 -4.58 -11.63 -1.75
CA TYR A 53 -4.12 -11.54 -0.36
C TYR A 53 -5.16 -10.85 0.54
N VAL A 54 -5.73 -9.74 0.10
CA VAL A 54 -6.82 -9.04 0.82
C VAL A 54 -8.01 -9.96 1.03
N GLN A 55 -8.46 -10.67 -0.02
CA GLN A 55 -9.57 -11.62 0.09
C GLN A 55 -9.25 -12.76 1.06
N ALA A 56 -8.01 -13.27 1.07
CA ALA A 56 -7.59 -14.30 2.00
C ALA A 56 -7.60 -13.80 3.45
N LEU A 57 -7.15 -12.58 3.73
CA LEU A 57 -7.23 -11.98 5.06
C LEU A 57 -8.69 -11.77 5.51
N ASP A 58 -9.59 -11.35 4.62
CA ASP A 58 -11.02 -11.20 4.93
C ASP A 58 -11.69 -12.54 5.23
N ALA A 59 -11.33 -13.59 4.49
CA ALA A 59 -11.79 -14.95 4.75
C ALA A 59 -11.29 -15.46 6.11
N LEU A 60 -10.01 -15.22 6.46
CA LEU A 60 -9.43 -15.58 7.75
C LEU A 60 -10.05 -14.79 8.90
N ARG A 61 -10.35 -13.51 8.70
CA ARG A 61 -11.07 -12.69 9.67
C ARG A 61 -12.44 -13.30 9.97
N THR A 62 -13.19 -13.66 8.94
CA THR A 62 -14.52 -14.24 9.07
C THR A 62 -14.50 -15.64 9.71
N ALA A 63 -13.57 -16.48 9.28
CA ALA A 63 -13.52 -17.89 9.71
C ALA A 63 -12.86 -18.10 11.07
N ARG A 64 -11.88 -17.26 11.43
CA ARG A 64 -11.00 -17.47 12.62
C ARG A 64 -10.85 -16.25 13.51
N GLY A 65 -11.49 -15.10 13.19
CA GLY A 65 -11.30 -13.84 13.91
C GLY A 65 -9.90 -13.23 13.73
N TYR A 66 -9.13 -13.67 12.72
CA TYR A 66 -7.77 -13.19 12.50
C TYR A 66 -7.78 -11.79 11.89
N ALA A 67 -7.32 -10.81 12.66
CA ALA A 67 -7.29 -9.40 12.27
C ALA A 67 -5.91 -8.78 12.59
N PRO A 68 -4.88 -9.07 11.78
CA PRO A 68 -3.53 -8.55 12.00
C PRO A 68 -3.46 -7.05 11.70
N ALA A 69 -2.46 -6.36 12.27
CA ALA A 69 -2.07 -5.07 11.77
C ALA A 69 -1.35 -5.22 10.42
N VAL A 70 -1.68 -4.36 9.45
CA VAL A 70 -1.04 -4.33 8.13
C VAL A 70 -0.36 -2.98 7.96
N LEU A 71 0.97 -2.98 7.86
CA LEU A 71 1.80 -1.81 7.60
C LEU A 71 2.30 -1.87 6.16
N ALA A 72 1.92 -0.92 5.33
CA ALA A 72 2.23 -0.93 3.91
C ALA A 72 3.20 0.18 3.51
N ILE A 73 4.21 -0.16 2.72
CA ILE A 73 5.31 0.72 2.34
C ILE A 73 5.44 0.76 0.82
N THR A 74 5.39 1.94 0.24
CA THR A 74 5.71 2.20 -1.17
C THR A 74 6.56 3.47 -1.31
N GLY A 75 7.02 3.72 -2.51
CA GLY A 75 7.85 4.87 -2.90
C GLY A 75 8.57 4.57 -4.20
N THR A 76 9.22 5.54 -4.79
CA THR A 76 10.14 5.26 -5.89
C THR A 76 11.40 4.59 -5.34
N ASN A 77 11.98 5.17 -4.29
CA ASN A 77 13.22 4.72 -3.66
C ASN A 77 13.05 4.43 -2.16
N GLY A 78 13.93 3.59 -1.61
CA GLY A 78 14.01 3.34 -0.16
C GLY A 78 13.03 2.31 0.39
N LYS A 79 12.12 1.77 -0.41
CA LYS A 79 11.10 0.80 0.03
C LYS A 79 11.70 -0.36 0.83
N THR A 80 12.63 -1.08 0.25
CA THR A 80 13.25 -2.28 0.85
C THR A 80 13.90 -1.98 2.19
N THR A 81 14.66 -0.90 2.27
CA THR A 81 15.33 -0.49 3.51
C THR A 81 14.31 -0.20 4.61
N VAL A 82 13.28 0.59 4.31
CA VAL A 82 12.26 0.95 5.28
C VAL A 82 11.42 -0.27 5.68
N THR A 83 11.07 -1.14 4.73
CA THR A 83 10.33 -2.38 5.00
C THR A 83 11.11 -3.30 5.93
N SER A 84 12.38 -3.53 5.65
CA SER A 84 13.25 -4.37 6.49
C SER A 84 13.42 -3.79 7.90
N LEU A 85 13.70 -2.48 7.99
CA LEU A 85 13.85 -1.81 9.28
C LEU A 85 12.56 -1.82 10.09
N THR A 86 11.40 -1.63 9.44
CA THR A 86 10.10 -1.71 10.11
C THR A 86 9.86 -3.11 10.68
N GLY A 87 10.15 -4.17 9.92
CA GLY A 87 10.08 -5.54 10.41
C GLY A 87 10.92 -5.76 11.66
N GLN A 88 12.19 -5.33 11.64
CA GLN A 88 13.09 -5.44 12.80
C GLN A 88 12.56 -4.67 14.02
N LEU A 89 12.03 -3.46 13.82
CA LEU A 89 11.48 -2.67 14.93
C LEU A 89 10.23 -3.35 15.55
N ILE A 90 9.40 -3.98 14.75
CA ILE A 90 8.24 -4.75 15.23
C ILE A 90 8.69 -5.96 16.05
N GLU A 91 9.69 -6.70 15.58
CA GLU A 91 10.29 -7.82 16.34
C GLU A 91 10.88 -7.35 17.66
N HIS A 92 11.64 -6.24 17.65
CA HIS A 92 12.20 -5.65 18.87
C HIS A 92 11.12 -5.17 19.86
N ALA A 93 9.94 -4.82 19.35
CA ALA A 93 8.78 -4.51 20.18
C ALA A 93 8.05 -5.76 20.72
N GLY A 94 8.58 -6.96 20.47
CA GLY A 94 8.06 -8.24 20.98
C GLY A 94 6.83 -8.74 20.23
N LYS A 95 6.59 -8.27 18.99
CA LYS A 95 5.48 -8.71 18.16
C LYS A 95 5.94 -9.71 17.10
N SER A 96 5.10 -10.70 16.83
CA SER A 96 5.32 -11.57 15.67
C SER A 96 5.02 -10.82 14.38
N VAL A 97 5.94 -10.88 13.41
CA VAL A 97 5.89 -10.14 12.16
C VAL A 97 6.18 -11.03 10.96
N ALA A 98 5.50 -10.76 9.85
CA ALA A 98 5.87 -11.26 8.54
C ALA A 98 6.15 -10.08 7.60
N VAL A 99 7.24 -10.19 6.84
CA VAL A 99 7.64 -9.21 5.82
C VAL A 99 7.49 -9.87 4.45
N ALA A 100 6.73 -9.24 3.56
CA ALA A 100 6.44 -9.81 2.24
C ALA A 100 6.14 -8.73 1.18
N GLY A 101 6.08 -9.12 -0.07
CA GLY A 101 5.59 -8.29 -1.16
C GLY A 101 6.46 -8.21 -2.38
N ASN A 102 6.72 -7.00 -2.86
CA ASN A 102 7.43 -6.73 -4.11
C ASN A 102 8.83 -7.35 -4.20
N ILE A 103 9.54 -7.39 -3.08
CA ILE A 103 10.74 -8.21 -2.91
C ILE A 103 10.30 -9.50 -2.22
N GLY A 104 10.72 -10.65 -2.76
CA GLY A 104 10.35 -11.95 -2.20
C GLY A 104 10.67 -12.10 -0.69
N PRO A 105 9.93 -12.92 0.03
CA PRO A 105 8.88 -13.79 -0.52
C PRO A 105 7.60 -13.02 -0.90
N THR A 106 6.79 -13.62 -1.80
CA THR A 106 5.52 -13.05 -2.24
C THR A 106 4.48 -13.04 -1.12
N LEU A 107 3.42 -12.24 -1.29
CA LEU A 107 2.35 -12.13 -0.30
C LEU A 107 1.67 -13.48 -0.04
N LEU A 108 1.30 -14.19 -1.10
CA LEU A 108 0.56 -15.43 -0.99
C LEU A 108 1.43 -16.60 -0.54
N ASP A 109 2.68 -16.69 -1.00
CA ASP A 109 3.61 -17.74 -0.55
C ASP A 109 3.88 -17.58 0.96
N THR A 110 4.10 -16.35 1.42
CA THR A 110 4.30 -16.08 2.85
C THR A 110 3.07 -16.43 3.67
N LEU A 111 1.87 -16.04 3.20
CA LEU A 111 0.62 -16.35 3.89
C LEU A 111 0.38 -17.87 3.95
N SER A 112 0.63 -18.58 2.85
CA SER A 112 0.52 -20.04 2.78
C SER A 112 1.45 -20.71 3.78
N ALA A 113 2.73 -20.32 3.83
CA ALA A 113 3.70 -20.86 4.77
C ALA A 113 3.28 -20.66 6.23
N HIS A 114 2.73 -19.50 6.58
CA HIS A 114 2.21 -19.22 7.92
C HIS A 114 0.95 -20.03 8.25
N LEU A 115 0.09 -20.28 7.26
CA LEU A 115 -1.07 -21.15 7.43
C LEU A 115 -0.67 -22.61 7.67
N ASP A 116 0.27 -23.12 6.88
CA ASP A 116 0.76 -24.49 6.96
C ASP A 116 1.47 -24.76 8.30
N SER A 117 2.21 -23.79 8.81
CA SER A 117 2.91 -23.87 10.10
C SER A 117 2.05 -23.45 11.31
N ASN A 118 0.84 -22.96 11.08
CA ASN A 118 -0.06 -22.39 12.09
C ASN A 118 0.59 -21.27 12.93
N THR A 119 1.34 -20.39 12.27
CA THR A 119 2.13 -19.30 12.87
C THR A 119 1.72 -17.93 12.33
N LEU A 120 0.42 -17.68 12.14
CA LEU A 120 -0.06 -16.39 11.61
C LEU A 120 0.45 -15.21 12.46
N PRO A 121 1.10 -14.21 11.85
CA PRO A 121 1.73 -13.12 12.59
C PRO A 121 0.71 -12.08 13.09
N GLU A 122 1.09 -11.33 14.13
CA GLU A 122 0.31 -10.20 14.62
C GLU A 122 0.39 -8.99 13.67
N VAL A 123 1.51 -8.85 12.96
CA VAL A 123 1.80 -7.71 12.08
C VAL A 123 2.32 -8.19 10.73
N TRP A 124 1.75 -7.65 9.67
CA TRP A 124 2.29 -7.75 8.31
C TRP A 124 2.97 -6.45 7.91
N VAL A 125 4.20 -6.52 7.41
CA VAL A 125 4.92 -5.39 6.82
C VAL A 125 5.07 -5.67 5.33
N LEU A 126 4.39 -4.89 4.51
CA LEU A 126 4.26 -5.13 3.08
C LEU A 126 5.05 -4.10 2.27
N GLU A 127 5.99 -4.57 1.45
CA GLU A 127 6.57 -3.75 0.39
C GLU A 127 5.69 -3.85 -0.86
N LEU A 128 5.15 -2.72 -1.34
CA LEU A 128 4.25 -2.71 -2.47
C LEU A 128 4.77 -1.83 -3.61
N SER A 129 4.79 -2.38 -4.82
CA SER A 129 5.07 -1.63 -6.05
C SER A 129 3.83 -0.90 -6.55
N SER A 130 4.04 0.11 -7.41
CA SER A 130 2.94 0.79 -8.11
C SER A 130 2.13 -0.16 -9.00
N PHE A 131 2.76 -1.21 -9.52
CA PHE A 131 2.12 -2.23 -10.35
C PHE A 131 1.13 -3.10 -9.59
N GLN A 132 1.50 -3.51 -8.36
CA GLN A 132 0.61 -4.25 -7.46
C GLN A 132 -0.56 -3.38 -7.00
N LEU A 133 -0.28 -2.11 -6.67
CA LEU A 133 -1.28 -1.13 -6.23
C LEU A 133 -2.25 -0.74 -7.35
N ASP A 134 -1.81 -0.69 -8.61
CA ASP A 134 -2.69 -0.41 -9.73
C ASP A 134 -3.76 -1.49 -9.95
N ALA A 135 -3.46 -2.73 -9.61
CA ALA A 135 -4.35 -3.86 -9.76
C ALA A 135 -5.31 -4.10 -8.59
N VAL A 136 -5.22 -3.29 -7.51
CA VAL A 136 -6.05 -3.47 -6.31
C VAL A 136 -7.20 -2.48 -6.25
N ASN A 137 -8.39 -2.95 -5.88
CA ASN A 137 -9.59 -2.12 -5.77
C ASN A 137 -10.03 -1.86 -4.31
N ALA A 138 -9.62 -2.70 -3.38
CA ALA A 138 -10.01 -2.60 -1.96
C ALA A 138 -8.84 -3.08 -1.09
N PHE A 139 -7.98 -2.15 -0.69
CA PHE A 139 -6.88 -2.42 0.22
C PHE A 139 -6.99 -1.45 1.40
N GLU A 140 -7.11 -1.99 2.61
CA GLU A 140 -7.30 -1.22 3.84
C GLU A 140 -6.20 -1.58 4.85
N PRO A 141 -5.04 -0.93 4.79
CA PRO A 141 -3.97 -1.13 5.77
C PRO A 141 -4.31 -0.45 7.11
N THR A 142 -3.66 -0.88 8.18
CA THR A 142 -3.67 -0.17 9.48
C THR A 142 -2.97 1.17 9.36
N ALA A 143 -1.80 1.17 8.70
CA ALA A 143 -1.05 2.37 8.34
C ALA A 143 -0.28 2.14 7.05
N ALA A 144 -0.07 3.20 6.28
CA ALA A 144 0.71 3.14 5.05
C ALA A 144 1.58 4.37 4.85
N VAL A 145 2.71 4.19 4.17
CA VAL A 145 3.64 5.26 3.82
C VAL A 145 3.92 5.28 2.32
N VAL A 146 3.91 6.47 1.74
CA VAL A 146 4.57 6.76 0.47
C VAL A 146 5.84 7.55 0.78
N LEU A 147 6.99 6.94 0.55
CA LEU A 147 8.28 7.53 0.92
C LEU A 147 8.65 8.71 0.04
N ASN A 148 8.44 8.57 -1.26
CA ASN A 148 8.74 9.57 -2.27
C ASN A 148 8.12 9.19 -3.63
N VAL A 149 7.96 10.19 -4.51
CA VAL A 149 7.50 10.01 -5.90
C VAL A 149 8.41 10.79 -6.84
N THR A 150 9.38 10.12 -7.43
CA THR A 150 10.24 10.67 -8.48
C THR A 150 9.99 9.94 -9.79
N GLN A 151 10.47 10.49 -10.90
CA GLN A 151 10.22 9.93 -12.23
C GLN A 151 10.74 8.49 -12.35
N ASP A 152 9.81 7.56 -12.60
CA ASP A 152 10.09 6.15 -12.84
C ASP A 152 8.86 5.49 -13.51
N HIS A 153 9.06 4.37 -14.18
CA HIS A 153 8.00 3.52 -14.76
C HIS A 153 6.96 4.26 -15.64
N LEU A 154 7.37 5.33 -16.35
CA LEU A 154 6.47 6.08 -17.25
C LEU A 154 6.10 5.28 -18.51
N ASP A 155 6.94 4.35 -18.91
CA ASP A 155 6.65 3.37 -19.95
C ASP A 155 5.43 2.50 -19.62
N TRP A 156 5.19 2.25 -18.34
CA TRP A 156 4.07 1.46 -17.85
C TRP A 156 2.85 2.32 -17.45
N HIS A 157 3.05 3.42 -16.71
CA HIS A 157 1.97 4.28 -16.20
C HIS A 157 1.56 5.40 -17.16
N GLY A 158 2.40 5.73 -18.15
CA GLY A 158 2.19 6.79 -19.11
C GLY A 158 2.50 8.19 -18.58
N THR A 159 2.09 8.54 -17.36
CA THR A 159 2.31 9.87 -16.77
C THR A 159 2.70 9.80 -15.30
N MET A 160 3.38 10.86 -14.81
CA MET A 160 3.67 11.00 -13.37
C MET A 160 2.41 11.04 -12.51
N ALA A 161 1.35 11.66 -13.01
CA ALA A 161 0.07 11.71 -12.30
C ALA A 161 -0.56 10.31 -12.12
N ALA A 162 -0.53 9.47 -13.17
CA ALA A 162 -1.00 8.10 -13.09
C ALA A 162 -0.13 7.25 -12.16
N TYR A 163 1.19 7.43 -12.19
CA TYR A 163 2.13 6.77 -11.29
C TYR A 163 1.88 7.13 -9.82
N ALA A 164 1.74 8.43 -9.52
CA ALA A 164 1.39 8.90 -8.18
C ALA A 164 0.01 8.39 -7.72
N ALA A 165 -0.99 8.42 -8.61
CA ALA A 165 -2.33 7.90 -8.33
C ALA A 165 -2.33 6.39 -8.05
N ALA A 166 -1.50 5.60 -8.75
CA ALA A 166 -1.34 4.18 -8.44
C ALA A 166 -0.76 3.99 -7.03
N LYS A 167 0.28 4.74 -6.65
CA LYS A 167 0.87 4.67 -5.30
C LYS A 167 -0.09 5.11 -4.20
N SER A 168 -0.90 6.15 -4.44
CA SER A 168 -1.83 6.67 -3.43
C SER A 168 -2.89 5.66 -2.98
N ARG A 169 -3.18 4.64 -3.79
CA ARG A 169 -4.09 3.54 -3.42
C ARG A 169 -3.63 2.74 -2.20
N ILE A 170 -2.34 2.84 -1.85
CA ILE A 170 -1.78 2.19 -0.66
C ILE A 170 -2.46 2.64 0.64
N PHE A 171 -3.00 3.85 0.68
CA PHE A 171 -3.60 4.41 1.89
C PHE A 171 -4.98 3.87 2.23
N GLY A 172 -5.67 3.22 1.29
CA GLY A 172 -7.06 2.81 1.48
C GLY A 172 -7.97 3.99 1.87
N GLN A 173 -9.09 3.69 2.52
CA GLN A 173 -10.07 4.71 2.94
C GLN A 173 -9.89 5.13 4.40
N HIS A 174 -9.37 4.26 5.27
CA HIS A 174 -9.41 4.46 6.72
C HIS A 174 -8.04 4.39 7.41
N GLY A 175 -7.04 3.69 6.83
CA GLY A 175 -5.72 3.53 7.42
C GLY A 175 -5.01 4.86 7.71
N LEU A 176 -4.12 4.89 8.69
CA LEU A 176 -3.28 6.05 8.99
C LEU A 176 -2.35 6.34 7.81
N MET A 177 -2.38 7.55 7.28
CA MET A 177 -1.45 8.00 6.25
C MET A 177 -0.16 8.50 6.90
N VAL A 178 1.00 8.00 6.46
CA VAL A 178 2.32 8.51 6.82
C VAL A 178 2.91 9.19 5.59
N LEU A 179 3.09 10.50 5.64
CA LEU A 179 3.40 11.34 4.49
C LEU A 179 4.77 11.98 4.63
N ASN A 180 5.57 11.93 3.58
CA ASN A 180 6.80 12.71 3.47
C ASN A 180 6.45 14.15 3.11
N ARG A 181 6.63 15.10 4.06
CA ARG A 181 6.32 16.52 3.80
C ARG A 181 7.37 17.25 2.96
N ASP A 182 8.54 16.64 2.75
CA ASP A 182 9.56 17.18 1.85
C ASP A 182 9.27 16.82 0.37
N ASP A 183 8.27 15.97 0.11
CA ASP A 183 7.85 15.59 -1.24
C ASP A 183 6.45 16.13 -1.55
N PRO A 184 6.35 17.18 -2.41
CA PRO A 184 5.06 17.78 -2.76
C PRO A 184 4.09 16.81 -3.44
N ALA A 185 4.60 15.81 -4.19
CA ALA A 185 3.74 14.81 -4.83
C ALA A 185 3.12 13.86 -3.81
N VAL A 186 3.85 13.55 -2.72
CA VAL A 186 3.32 12.77 -1.60
C VAL A 186 2.30 13.59 -0.81
N MET A 187 2.60 14.84 -0.50
CA MET A 187 1.67 15.73 0.23
C MET A 187 0.37 15.97 -0.54
N ALA A 188 0.42 16.03 -1.87
CA ALA A 188 -0.77 16.15 -2.72
C ALA A 188 -1.71 14.93 -2.65
N MET A 189 -1.28 13.81 -2.06
CA MET A 189 -2.13 12.63 -1.86
C MET A 189 -3.07 12.77 -0.65
N LEU A 190 -2.83 13.75 0.23
CA LEU A 190 -3.71 14.01 1.37
C LEU A 190 -5.03 14.60 0.85
N PRO A 191 -6.18 13.96 1.13
CA PRO A 191 -7.47 14.48 0.68
C PRO A 191 -7.80 15.82 1.34
N GLU A 192 -8.50 16.67 0.60
CA GLU A 192 -9.07 17.88 1.15
C GLU A 192 -10.00 17.60 2.34
N PRO A 193 -10.00 18.46 3.37
CA PRO A 193 -10.89 18.30 4.52
C PRO A 193 -12.36 18.27 4.11
N VAL A 194 -13.08 17.26 4.54
CA VAL A 194 -14.53 17.15 4.28
C VAL A 194 -15.30 18.13 5.16
N LYS A 195 -16.01 19.06 4.52
CA LYS A 195 -16.87 20.02 5.23
C LYS A 195 -18.11 19.30 5.75
N VAL A 196 -18.23 19.21 7.06
CA VAL A 196 -19.43 18.68 7.73
C VAL A 196 -20.25 19.84 8.29
N LYS A 197 -21.55 19.84 8.00
CA LYS A 197 -22.45 20.93 8.44
C LYS A 197 -22.47 21.03 9.97
N LEU A 198 -22.20 22.23 10.50
CA LEU A 198 -22.16 22.55 11.95
C LEU A 198 -21.06 21.83 12.75
N GLN A 199 -20.04 21.27 12.09
CA GLN A 199 -18.88 20.64 12.73
C GLN A 199 -17.57 21.17 12.15
N ARG A 200 -16.45 20.91 12.85
CA ARG A 200 -15.12 21.17 12.27
C ARG A 200 -14.91 20.27 11.05
N PRO A 201 -14.25 20.75 9.99
CA PRO A 201 -13.91 19.93 8.85
C PRO A 201 -13.19 18.64 9.29
N GLN A 202 -13.63 17.51 8.77
CA GLN A 202 -12.97 16.23 9.04
C GLN A 202 -11.74 16.09 8.14
N VAL A 203 -10.59 15.99 8.76
CA VAL A 203 -9.31 15.72 8.08
C VAL A 203 -9.00 14.24 8.17
N ARG A 204 -8.52 13.66 7.09
CA ARG A 204 -8.03 12.28 7.05
C ARG A 204 -6.92 12.10 8.10
N ALA A 205 -7.00 11.01 8.87
CA ALA A 205 -5.97 10.67 9.86
C ALA A 205 -4.60 10.52 9.18
N HIS A 206 -3.66 11.37 9.56
CA HIS A 206 -2.31 11.36 9.00
C HIS A 206 -1.28 11.89 9.99
N ILE A 207 -0.04 11.46 9.79
CA ILE A 207 1.17 12.04 10.37
C ILE A 207 2.15 12.33 9.24
N THR A 208 3.06 13.26 9.48
CA THR A 208 4.12 13.57 8.50
C THR A 208 5.50 13.33 9.08
N PHE A 209 6.47 13.13 8.18
CA PHE A 209 7.89 13.17 8.49
C PHE A 209 8.61 14.07 7.47
N GLY A 210 9.71 14.66 7.87
CA GLY A 210 10.53 15.53 7.02
C GLY A 210 11.86 15.85 7.65
N THR A 211 12.68 16.64 6.96
CA THR A 211 14.01 17.06 7.39
C THR A 211 14.01 18.37 8.19
N ASP A 212 12.87 19.01 8.32
CA ASP A 212 12.64 20.20 9.14
C ASP A 212 12.00 19.87 10.51
N MET A 213 11.90 20.88 11.36
CA MET A 213 11.26 20.78 12.66
C MET A 213 9.76 20.50 12.51
N PRO A 214 9.20 19.46 13.16
CA PRO A 214 7.78 19.17 13.09
C PRO A 214 6.96 20.23 13.85
N GLN A 215 5.84 20.66 13.26
CA GLN A 215 5.00 21.71 13.82
C GLN A 215 3.65 21.22 14.34
N ARG A 216 3.21 20.05 13.90
CA ARG A 216 1.91 19.50 14.27
C ARG A 216 2.09 18.29 15.20
N PRO A 217 1.30 18.17 16.28
CA PRO A 217 1.36 17.03 17.18
C PRO A 217 1.26 15.69 16.43
N GLY A 218 2.17 14.77 16.75
CA GLY A 218 2.30 13.48 16.11
C GLY A 218 3.28 13.43 14.94
N ASP A 219 3.63 14.57 14.33
CA ASP A 219 4.60 14.63 13.23
C ASP A 219 6.04 14.43 13.71
N PHE A 220 6.88 13.93 12.81
CA PHE A 220 8.29 13.67 13.02
C PHE A 220 9.15 14.60 12.17
N GLY A 221 10.34 14.91 12.66
CA GLY A 221 11.29 15.76 11.95
C GLY A 221 12.68 15.70 12.52
N ILE A 222 13.49 16.66 12.12
CA ILE A 222 14.88 16.82 12.54
C ILE A 222 15.05 18.19 13.19
N GLU A 223 15.77 18.22 14.31
CA GLU A 223 16.20 19.43 14.99
C GLU A 223 17.71 19.43 15.15
N GLU A 224 18.35 20.53 14.84
CA GLU A 224 19.77 20.73 15.10
C GLU A 224 19.95 21.61 16.33
N VAL A 225 20.59 21.06 17.37
CA VAL A 225 20.89 21.77 18.63
C VAL A 225 22.37 21.66 18.91
N ASN A 226 23.08 22.79 18.95
CA ASN A 226 24.52 22.86 19.23
C ASN A 226 25.39 21.97 18.33
N GLY A 227 25.05 21.88 17.03
CA GLY A 227 25.73 21.05 16.04
C GLY A 227 25.42 19.56 16.12
N MET A 228 24.50 19.16 16.97
CA MET A 228 23.96 17.80 17.02
C MET A 228 22.60 17.71 16.34
N VAL A 229 22.42 16.67 15.54
CA VAL A 229 21.16 16.40 14.81
C VAL A 229 20.32 15.41 15.61
N TRP A 230 19.10 15.78 15.90
CA TRP A 230 18.14 14.99 16.66
C TRP A 230 16.94 14.61 15.82
N LEU A 231 16.54 13.33 15.90
CA LEU A 231 15.22 12.92 15.43
C LEU A 231 14.19 13.29 16.50
N VAL A 232 13.23 14.11 16.15
CA VAL A 232 12.24 14.66 17.08
C VAL A 232 10.81 14.34 16.65
N ARG A 233 9.93 14.29 17.66
CA ARG A 233 8.49 14.17 17.45
C ARG A 233 7.78 15.29 18.20
N ALA A 234 6.88 16.00 17.53
CA ALA A 234 6.00 16.95 18.20
C ALA A 234 4.97 16.19 19.03
N LEU A 235 4.89 16.45 20.33
CA LEU A 235 3.98 15.76 21.25
C LEU A 235 2.66 16.51 21.40
N GLU A 236 2.70 17.83 21.65
CA GLU A 236 1.53 18.68 21.80
C GLU A 236 1.77 20.03 21.11
N ALA A 237 0.70 20.71 20.72
CA ALA A 237 0.80 22.12 20.35
C ALA A 237 1.02 22.91 21.63
N ASP A 238 2.15 23.62 21.74
CA ASP A 238 2.39 24.55 22.84
C ASP A 238 1.49 25.80 22.63
N GLU A 239 0.34 25.83 23.30
CA GLU A 239 -0.59 26.95 23.26
C GLU A 239 -0.07 28.19 24.01
N THR A 240 1.12 28.13 24.60
CA THR A 240 1.71 29.17 25.44
C THR A 240 2.84 29.96 24.78
N ARG A 241 3.07 29.80 23.48
CA ARG A 241 4.06 30.59 22.71
C ARG A 241 3.40 31.52 21.72
#